data_8d86b20aea63dd915f0f0f7b00870616
#
_entry.id   8d86b20aea63dd915f0f0f7b00870616
#
_cell.length_a   1.000
_cell.length_b   1.000
_cell.length_c   1.000
_cell.angle_alpha   90.00
_cell.angle_beta   90.00
_cell.angle_gamma   90.00
#
_symmetry.space_group_name_H-M   'P 1'
#
loop_
_entity.id
_entity.type
_entity.pdbx_description
1 polymer ?
#
loop_
_entity_poly.entity_id
_entity_poly.type
_entity_poly.pdbx_seq_one_letter_code
_entity_poly.pdbx_strand_id
1 'polypeptide(L)'
;MPSVSSIINKVKKKVHIHENYLNYLINSELDVTREQVLDRGLKTNKGEILNKISDAVIKKSKSSFVNIINGTGIVLHTGFGRAPFSGSHLKNVSDKLDGYSSLEYDLDKNIRGDRQSHIDKHIASICGSKNSLI
;
A
#
# COMPACT_ATOMS: atom_id res chain seq x y z
N MET A 1 -19.66 -22.43 -12.11
CA MET A 1 -18.67 -21.39 -11.76
C MET A 1 -18.91 -20.13 -12.60
N PRO A 2 -18.76 -18.92 -12.07
CA PRO A 2 -18.76 -17.69 -12.86
C PRO A 2 -17.50 -17.59 -13.72
N SER A 3 -17.57 -16.83 -14.84
CA SER A 3 -16.40 -16.54 -15.66
C SER A 3 -15.57 -15.40 -15.04
N VAL A 4 -14.27 -15.37 -15.32
CA VAL A 4 -13.37 -14.28 -14.90
C VAL A 4 -13.93 -12.93 -15.35
N SER A 5 -14.37 -12.83 -16.61
CA SER A 5 -14.95 -11.60 -17.16
C SER A 5 -16.17 -11.10 -16.37
N SER A 6 -17.03 -12.02 -15.89
CA SER A 6 -18.21 -11.62 -15.11
C SER A 6 -17.84 -11.05 -13.74
N ILE A 7 -16.76 -11.57 -13.14
CA ILE A 7 -16.22 -11.07 -11.87
C ILE A 7 -15.56 -9.70 -12.09
N ILE A 8 -14.69 -9.57 -13.12
CA ILE A 8 -14.05 -8.29 -13.47
C ILE A 8 -15.10 -7.20 -13.66
N ASN A 9 -16.12 -7.43 -14.48
CA ASN A 9 -17.16 -6.43 -14.74
C ASN A 9 -17.86 -5.96 -13.44
N LYS A 10 -18.00 -6.86 -12.47
CA LYS A 10 -18.65 -6.55 -11.19
C LYS A 10 -17.76 -5.75 -10.24
N VAL A 11 -16.46 -6.00 -10.24
CA VAL A 11 -15.52 -5.39 -9.27
C VAL A 11 -14.77 -4.18 -9.84
N LYS A 12 -14.61 -4.05 -11.15
CA LYS A 12 -13.80 -3.02 -11.83
C LYS A 12 -14.07 -1.59 -11.36
N LYS A 13 -15.31 -1.24 -11.05
CA LYS A 13 -15.68 0.09 -10.56
C LYS A 13 -15.38 0.33 -9.07
N LYS A 14 -15.09 -0.74 -8.32
CA LYS A 14 -14.90 -0.71 -6.86
C LYS A 14 -13.46 -0.96 -6.42
N VAL A 15 -12.60 -1.33 -7.38
CA VAL A 15 -11.24 -1.78 -7.10
C VAL A 15 -10.27 -1.01 -7.99
N HIS A 16 -9.28 -0.35 -7.37
CA HIS A 16 -8.25 0.45 -8.04
C HIS A 16 -6.89 -0.19 -7.81
N ILE A 17 -6.64 -1.33 -8.47
CA ILE A 17 -5.36 -2.05 -8.42
C ILE A 17 -4.94 -2.43 -9.83
N HIS A 18 -3.66 -2.77 -10.00
CA HIS A 18 -3.11 -3.20 -11.28
C HIS A 18 -3.84 -4.45 -11.80
N GLU A 19 -4.09 -4.51 -13.10
CA GLU A 19 -4.88 -5.56 -13.75
C GLU A 19 -4.33 -6.97 -13.47
N ASN A 20 -3.02 -7.16 -13.54
CA ASN A 20 -2.40 -8.47 -13.25
C ASN A 20 -2.67 -8.93 -11.83
N TYR A 21 -2.65 -8.01 -10.86
CA TYR A 21 -2.96 -8.35 -9.47
C TYR A 21 -4.44 -8.65 -9.28
N LEU A 22 -5.33 -7.93 -9.96
CA LEU A 22 -6.76 -8.23 -9.97
C LEU A 22 -7.02 -9.64 -10.52
N ASN A 23 -6.40 -9.98 -11.64
CA ASN A 23 -6.51 -11.32 -12.25
C ASN A 23 -5.98 -12.42 -11.32
N TYR A 24 -4.86 -12.18 -10.65
CA TYR A 24 -4.32 -13.08 -9.63
C TYR A 24 -5.33 -13.32 -8.50
N LEU A 25 -5.90 -12.26 -7.91
CA LEU A 25 -6.88 -12.38 -6.84
C LEU A 25 -8.13 -13.17 -7.29
N ILE A 26 -8.64 -12.87 -8.48
CA ILE A 26 -9.82 -13.55 -9.04
C ILE A 26 -9.54 -15.05 -9.23
N ASN A 27 -8.41 -15.41 -9.83
CA ASN A 27 -8.07 -16.82 -10.05
C ASN A 27 -7.87 -17.56 -8.72
N SER A 28 -7.18 -16.95 -7.77
CA SER A 28 -7.01 -17.51 -6.42
C SER A 28 -8.35 -17.79 -5.74
N GLU A 29 -9.32 -16.87 -5.80
CA GLU A 29 -10.65 -17.08 -5.22
C GLU A 29 -11.48 -18.11 -5.97
N LEU A 30 -11.32 -18.20 -7.30
CA LEU A 30 -11.96 -19.23 -8.09
C LEU A 30 -11.45 -20.62 -7.72
N ASP A 31 -10.14 -20.79 -7.51
CA ASP A 31 -9.53 -22.07 -7.16
C ASP A 31 -9.97 -22.52 -5.75
N VAL A 32 -9.92 -21.63 -4.76
CA VAL A 32 -10.45 -21.89 -3.41
C VAL A 32 -11.94 -22.29 -3.47
N THR A 33 -12.73 -21.61 -4.29
CA THR A 33 -14.16 -21.92 -4.43
C THR A 33 -14.38 -23.25 -5.12
N ARG A 34 -13.56 -23.63 -6.12
CA ARG A 34 -13.62 -24.94 -6.78
C ARG A 34 -13.36 -26.07 -5.80
N GLU A 35 -12.30 -25.95 -5.00
CA GLU A 35 -11.98 -26.94 -3.94
C GLU A 35 -13.15 -27.07 -2.95
N GLN A 36 -13.71 -25.98 -2.47
CA GLN A 36 -14.85 -26.01 -1.54
C GLN A 36 -16.10 -26.68 -2.15
N VAL A 37 -16.37 -26.47 -3.44
CA VAL A 37 -17.50 -27.10 -4.12
C VAL A 37 -17.26 -28.61 -4.32
N LEU A 38 -16.03 -29.02 -4.65
CA LEU A 38 -15.67 -30.43 -4.86
C LEU A 38 -15.69 -31.21 -3.55
N ASP A 39 -15.06 -30.66 -2.48
CA ASP A 39 -14.88 -31.39 -1.22
C ASP A 39 -16.18 -31.43 -0.38
N ARG A 40 -17.00 -30.40 -0.42
CA ARG A 40 -18.17 -30.24 0.46
C ARG A 40 -19.50 -30.40 -0.22
N GLY A 41 -19.53 -30.67 -1.53
CA GLY A 41 -20.77 -30.84 -2.29
C GLY A 41 -21.73 -29.65 -2.20
N LEU A 42 -21.20 -28.41 -2.03
CA LEU A 42 -21.99 -27.21 -1.83
C LEU A 42 -22.92 -26.96 -3.03
N LYS A 43 -24.20 -27.17 -2.87
CA LYS A 43 -25.24 -26.76 -3.82
C LYS A 43 -25.42 -25.25 -3.70
N THR A 44 -24.62 -24.48 -4.44
CA THR A 44 -24.68 -23.01 -4.40
C THR A 44 -25.07 -22.49 -5.78
N ASN A 45 -25.92 -21.48 -5.81
CA ASN A 45 -26.31 -20.79 -7.03
C ASN A 45 -25.13 -20.02 -7.62
N LYS A 46 -25.02 -20.00 -8.97
CA LYS A 46 -23.97 -19.27 -9.71
C LYS A 46 -23.89 -17.78 -9.31
N GLY A 47 -25.04 -17.15 -9.01
CA GLY A 47 -25.12 -15.76 -8.56
C GLY A 47 -24.52 -15.55 -7.17
N GLU A 48 -24.73 -16.46 -6.24
CA GLU A 48 -24.18 -16.42 -4.89
C GLU A 48 -22.66 -16.59 -4.92
N ILE A 49 -22.16 -17.53 -5.74
CA ILE A 49 -20.71 -17.72 -5.95
C ILE A 49 -20.09 -16.44 -6.51
N LEU A 50 -20.72 -15.82 -7.52
CA LEU A 50 -20.26 -14.57 -8.09
C LEU A 50 -20.18 -13.45 -7.04
N ASN A 51 -21.19 -13.33 -6.17
CA ASN A 51 -21.19 -12.34 -5.10
C ASN A 51 -20.06 -12.62 -4.10
N LYS A 52 -19.94 -13.86 -3.61
CA LYS A 52 -18.92 -14.28 -2.64
C LYS A 52 -17.52 -14.00 -3.15
N ILE A 53 -17.21 -14.38 -4.39
CA ILE A 53 -15.88 -14.13 -4.98
C ILE A 53 -15.65 -12.63 -5.16
N SER A 54 -16.66 -11.88 -5.65
CA SER A 54 -16.52 -10.43 -5.83
C SER A 54 -16.25 -9.70 -4.51
N ASP A 55 -16.94 -10.06 -3.43
CA ASP A 55 -16.74 -9.47 -2.10
C ASP A 55 -15.36 -9.84 -1.51
N ALA A 56 -14.91 -11.07 -1.71
CA ALA A 56 -13.57 -11.51 -1.30
C ALA A 56 -12.46 -10.74 -2.06
N VAL A 57 -12.60 -10.57 -3.38
CA VAL A 57 -11.67 -9.79 -4.19
C VAL A 57 -11.65 -8.33 -3.75
N ILE A 58 -12.80 -7.70 -3.54
CA ILE A 58 -12.89 -6.32 -3.04
C ILE A 58 -12.24 -6.19 -1.66
N LYS A 59 -12.44 -7.16 -0.77
CA LYS A 59 -11.82 -7.16 0.56
C LYS A 59 -10.30 -7.27 0.45
N LYS A 60 -9.78 -8.20 -0.35
CA LYS A 60 -8.34 -8.44 -0.53
C LYS A 60 -7.63 -7.35 -1.33
N SER A 61 -8.36 -6.55 -2.12
CA SER A 61 -7.80 -5.41 -2.85
C SER A 61 -7.58 -4.16 -2.00
N LYS A 62 -8.14 -4.13 -0.79
CA LYS A 62 -7.93 -3.02 0.14
C LYS A 62 -6.55 -3.11 0.80
N SER A 63 -6.04 -1.96 1.27
CA SER A 63 -4.82 -1.92 2.07
C SER A 63 -4.95 -2.82 3.31
N SER A 64 -3.91 -3.59 3.60
CA SER A 64 -3.78 -4.36 4.84
C SER A 64 -3.42 -3.47 6.04
N PHE A 65 -2.94 -2.24 5.80
CA PHE A 65 -2.64 -1.29 6.86
C PHE A 65 -3.94 -0.67 7.39
N VAL A 66 -4.11 -0.76 8.70
CA VAL A 66 -5.23 -0.14 9.41
C VAL A 66 -4.71 0.68 10.58
N ASN A 67 -5.39 1.75 10.90
CA ASN A 67 -5.08 2.53 12.09
C ASN A 67 -5.43 1.71 13.34
N ILE A 68 -4.50 1.68 14.29
CA ILE A 68 -4.66 0.99 15.55
C ILE A 68 -4.42 1.94 16.72
N ILE A 69 -5.01 1.62 17.86
CA ILE A 69 -4.75 2.31 19.12
C ILE A 69 -3.68 1.52 19.87
N ASN A 70 -2.53 2.16 20.14
CA ASN A 70 -1.47 1.56 20.92
C ASN A 70 -1.75 1.73 22.42
N GLY A 71 -2.24 0.68 23.05
CA GLY A 71 -2.48 0.62 24.50
C GLY A 71 -1.39 -0.12 25.29
N THR A 72 -0.22 -0.40 24.69
CA THR A 72 0.84 -1.23 25.33
C THR A 72 1.72 -0.45 26.31
N GLY A 73 1.67 0.87 26.31
CA GLY A 73 2.60 1.73 27.08
C GLY A 73 4.00 1.87 26.44
N ILE A 74 4.27 1.22 25.30
CA ILE A 74 5.54 1.30 24.58
C ILE A 74 5.38 2.24 23.39
N VAL A 75 5.98 3.42 23.45
CA VAL A 75 5.85 4.46 22.38
C VAL A 75 6.45 3.98 21.07
N LEU A 76 7.68 3.44 21.08
CA LEU A 76 8.38 2.93 19.90
C LEU A 76 8.13 1.43 19.75
N HIS A 77 6.88 1.05 19.47
CA HIS A 77 6.52 -0.36 19.35
C HIS A 77 6.83 -0.90 17.95
N THR A 78 7.76 -1.85 17.83
CA THR A 78 8.23 -2.40 16.55
C THR A 78 7.12 -3.00 15.70
N GLY A 79 6.18 -3.73 16.32
CA GLY A 79 5.02 -4.33 15.62
C GLY A 79 3.97 -3.32 15.17
N PHE A 80 4.02 -2.07 15.64
CA PHE A 80 3.06 -1.01 15.33
C PHE A 80 3.66 0.13 14.48
N GLY A 81 4.74 -0.15 13.76
CA GLY A 81 5.37 0.81 12.86
C GLY A 81 6.34 1.77 13.54
N ARG A 82 6.76 1.48 14.79
CA ARG A 82 7.69 2.29 15.60
C ARG A 82 7.10 3.64 15.99
N ALA A 83 7.71 4.76 15.52
CA ALA A 83 7.24 6.11 15.88
C ALA A 83 6.01 6.51 15.05
N PRO A 84 4.97 7.10 15.65
CA PRO A 84 3.85 7.63 14.91
C PRO A 84 4.26 8.91 14.14
N PHE A 85 3.81 9.03 12.89
CA PHE A 85 3.93 10.26 12.11
C PHE A 85 2.62 11.02 12.15
N SER A 86 2.69 12.36 12.30
CA SER A 86 1.50 13.18 12.15
C SER A 86 1.08 13.29 10.68
N GLY A 87 -0.22 13.34 10.42
CA GLY A 87 -0.75 13.51 9.07
C GLY A 87 -0.29 14.81 8.40
N SER A 88 -0.01 15.87 9.17
CA SER A 88 0.53 17.14 8.65
C SER A 88 1.93 16.98 8.08
N HIS A 89 2.81 16.22 8.74
CA HIS A 89 4.16 15.95 8.22
C HIS A 89 4.11 15.12 6.94
N LEU A 90 3.27 14.07 6.90
CA LEU A 90 3.09 13.25 5.70
C LEU A 90 2.53 14.08 4.53
N LYS A 91 1.59 14.98 4.79
CA LYS A 91 1.04 15.86 3.78
C LYS A 91 2.12 16.80 3.22
N ASN A 92 2.92 17.44 4.07
CA ASN A 92 4.00 18.32 3.64
C ASN A 92 5.04 17.59 2.76
N VAL A 93 5.34 16.33 3.08
CA VAL A 93 6.23 15.51 2.26
C VAL A 93 5.56 15.15 0.93
N SER A 94 4.30 14.72 0.96
CA SER A 94 3.52 14.40 -0.22
C SER A 94 3.44 15.58 -1.20
N ASP A 95 3.13 16.78 -0.71
CA ASP A 95 3.01 17.98 -1.52
C ASP A 95 4.34 18.37 -2.20
N LYS A 96 5.48 18.06 -1.58
CA LYS A 96 6.81 18.33 -2.16
C LYS A 96 7.29 17.24 -3.13
N LEU A 97 6.78 16.03 -3.00
CA LEU A 97 7.14 14.90 -3.85
C LEU A 97 6.09 14.63 -4.94
N ASP A 98 5.09 15.49 -5.08
CA ASP A 98 4.13 15.41 -6.18
C ASP A 98 4.79 15.90 -7.47
N GLY A 99 5.23 14.97 -8.31
CA GLY A 99 5.97 15.20 -9.54
C GLY A 99 7.49 15.07 -9.39
N TYR A 100 8.23 15.80 -10.22
CA TYR A 100 9.69 15.81 -10.18
C TYR A 100 10.21 16.75 -9.10
N SER A 101 11.29 16.38 -8.43
CA SER A 101 11.96 17.19 -7.41
C SER A 101 13.45 17.35 -7.69
N SER A 102 14.04 18.40 -7.15
CA SER A 102 15.48 18.70 -7.28
C SER A 102 16.36 17.91 -6.29
N LEU A 103 15.92 16.72 -5.86
CA LEU A 103 16.59 15.94 -4.80
C LEU A 103 18.08 15.68 -5.06
N GLU A 104 18.45 15.43 -6.32
CA GLU A 104 19.85 15.22 -6.75
C GLU A 104 20.25 16.20 -7.86
N TYR A 105 19.70 17.41 -7.85
CA TYR A 105 20.03 18.41 -8.85
C TYR A 105 20.15 19.82 -8.23
N ASP A 106 21.32 20.44 -8.42
CA ASP A 106 21.59 21.82 -8.02
C ASP A 106 21.08 22.76 -9.12
N LEU A 107 19.94 23.41 -8.87
CA LEU A 107 19.28 24.29 -9.83
C LEU A 107 20.09 25.58 -10.09
N ASP A 108 20.85 26.07 -9.11
CA ASP A 108 21.61 27.29 -9.23
C ASP A 108 22.85 27.10 -10.11
N LYS A 109 23.50 25.94 -9.97
CA LYS A 109 24.69 25.58 -10.74
C LYS A 109 24.37 24.80 -12.04
N ASN A 110 23.12 24.36 -12.18
CA ASN A 110 22.64 23.54 -13.30
C ASN A 110 23.47 22.25 -13.50
N ILE A 111 23.79 21.57 -12.40
CA ILE A 111 24.56 20.32 -12.38
C ILE A 111 23.91 19.29 -11.47
N ARG A 112 24.34 18.03 -11.58
CA ARG A 112 23.95 17.00 -10.62
C ARG A 112 24.51 17.36 -9.24
N GLY A 113 23.61 17.41 -8.24
CA GLY A 113 23.89 17.65 -6.83
C GLY A 113 23.96 16.36 -6.01
N ASP A 114 24.24 16.54 -4.72
CA ASP A 114 24.21 15.45 -3.74
C ASP A 114 22.97 15.59 -2.85
N ARG A 115 22.18 14.53 -2.77
CA ARG A 115 20.97 14.46 -1.92
C ARG A 115 21.27 14.70 -0.43
N GLN A 116 22.45 14.37 0.04
CA GLN A 116 22.86 14.58 1.43
C GLN A 116 22.97 16.06 1.78
N SER A 117 23.32 16.91 0.80
CA SER A 117 23.49 18.36 1.00
C SER A 117 22.23 19.07 1.52
N HIS A 118 21.03 18.51 1.30
CA HIS A 118 19.78 19.06 1.79
C HIS A 118 19.60 18.97 3.31
N ILE A 119 20.31 18.06 3.99
CA ILE A 119 20.00 17.70 5.39
C ILE A 119 21.27 17.51 6.24
N ASP A 120 22.45 17.33 5.65
CA ASP A 120 23.71 17.06 6.36
C ASP A 120 24.02 18.08 7.45
N LYS A 121 23.95 19.39 7.12
CA LYS A 121 24.18 20.49 8.06
C LYS A 121 23.16 20.56 9.18
N HIS A 122 21.90 20.22 8.89
CA HIS A 122 20.84 20.21 9.89
C HIS A 122 21.09 19.10 10.92
N ILE A 123 21.39 17.88 10.44
CA ILE A 123 21.68 16.75 11.33
C ILE A 123 22.97 17.00 12.11
N ALA A 124 24.03 17.46 11.46
CA ALA A 124 25.28 17.81 12.12
C ALA A 124 25.06 18.84 13.24
N SER A 125 24.26 19.88 13.00
CA SER A 125 23.94 20.89 14.00
C SER A 125 23.15 20.33 15.18
N ILE A 126 22.13 19.48 14.92
CA ILE A 126 21.33 18.86 15.98
C ILE A 126 22.19 17.94 16.85
N CYS A 127 23.11 17.19 16.24
CA CYS A 127 23.99 16.24 16.91
C CYS A 127 25.25 16.88 17.52
N GLY A 128 25.52 18.16 17.31
CA GLY A 128 26.74 18.83 17.75
C GLY A 128 28.00 18.30 17.05
N SER A 129 27.86 17.75 15.84
CA SER A 129 28.97 17.20 15.06
C SER A 129 29.43 18.17 13.94
N LYS A 130 30.61 17.95 13.38
CA LYS A 130 31.11 18.77 12.25
C LYS A 130 30.45 18.38 10.92
N ASN A 131 30.17 17.12 10.73
CA ASN A 131 29.55 16.55 9.51
C ASN A 131 28.55 15.46 9.88
N SER A 132 27.64 15.13 8.96
CA SER A 132 26.75 13.98 9.07
C SER A 132 26.79 13.18 7.76
N LEU A 133 26.52 11.89 7.86
CA LEU A 133 26.27 10.99 6.74
C LEU A 133 24.92 10.32 6.95
N ILE A 134 24.12 10.27 5.88
CA ILE A 134 22.73 9.77 5.91
C ILE A 134 22.58 8.69 4.84
#